data_f05755686cea3668e338e0a1857581b5
#
_entry.id   f05755686cea3668e338e0a1857581b5
#
_cell.length_a   1.000
_cell.length_b   1.000
_cell.length_c   1.000
_cell.angle_alpha   90.00
_cell.angle_beta   90.00
_cell.angle_gamma   90.00
#
_symmetry.space_group_name_H-M   'P 1'
#
loop_
_entity.id
_entity.type
_entity.pdbx_description
1 polymer ?
#
loop_
_entity_poly.entity_id
_entity_poly.type
_entity_poly.pdbx_seq_one_letter_code
_entity_poly.pdbx_strand_id
1 'polypeptide(L)'
;MASLMDTLVDRRTHNNAGLLSFSAPTYMQARRFFGSLVRAMYRLEVIGADRLPVTGPMVIAPNHDSVLDGIVLGAAISRELRFLGKAELWQSRLLGWVLDGLGAIGIKRGCGDHLARTRMRHALEAGQAVAIFPQGAICGDRVWHRGAARLALVTGAPLVPVRLVGTARALSRDRIGFPRLRIIFGEPIKVARAQEEPVAATKLTERLRAAVESLA
;
A
#
# COMPACT_ATOMS: atom_id res chain seq x y z
N MET A 1 -21.29 -5.83 -27.42
CA MET A 1 -19.97 -5.12 -27.48
C MET A 1 -19.26 -4.96 -26.15
N ALA A 2 -19.67 -5.62 -25.07
CA ALA A 2 -19.01 -5.57 -23.74
C ALA A 2 -17.88 -6.62 -23.57
N SER A 3 -17.70 -7.53 -24.50
CA SER A 3 -16.85 -8.74 -24.32
C SER A 3 -15.35 -8.56 -24.60
N LEU A 4 -14.93 -7.59 -25.40
CA LEU A 4 -13.50 -7.46 -25.78
C LEU A 4 -12.69 -6.64 -24.75
N MET A 5 -13.31 -5.66 -24.10
CA MET A 5 -12.63 -4.84 -23.08
C MET A 5 -12.42 -5.63 -21.76
N ASP A 6 -13.39 -6.46 -21.38
CA ASP A 6 -13.26 -7.34 -20.21
C ASP A 6 -12.15 -8.38 -20.42
N THR A 7 -11.98 -8.91 -21.64
CA THR A 7 -10.94 -9.88 -21.97
C THR A 7 -9.54 -9.28 -21.97
N LEU A 8 -9.38 -8.00 -22.34
CA LEU A 8 -8.07 -7.33 -22.33
C LEU A 8 -7.62 -6.91 -20.92
N VAL A 9 -8.56 -6.49 -20.08
CA VAL A 9 -8.29 -6.21 -18.66
C VAL A 9 -7.99 -7.53 -17.94
N ASP A 10 -8.72 -8.60 -18.25
CA ASP A 10 -8.54 -9.91 -17.65
C ASP A 10 -7.21 -10.57 -18.07
N ARG A 11 -6.78 -10.44 -19.33
CA ARG A 11 -5.46 -10.94 -19.76
C ARG A 11 -4.28 -10.21 -19.12
N ARG A 12 -4.37 -8.90 -18.87
CA ARG A 12 -3.31 -8.15 -18.18
C ARG A 12 -3.29 -8.39 -16.67
N THR A 13 -4.46 -8.60 -16.06
CA THR A 13 -4.56 -8.97 -14.64
C THR A 13 -4.24 -10.45 -14.42
N HIS A 14 -4.45 -11.34 -15.41
CA HIS A 14 -4.09 -12.75 -15.33
C HIS A 14 -2.64 -13.06 -15.74
N ASN A 15 -2.03 -12.28 -16.64
CA ASN A 15 -0.61 -12.43 -16.97
C ASN A 15 0.35 -11.97 -15.87
N ASN A 16 -0.12 -11.25 -14.86
CA ASN A 16 0.61 -11.13 -13.59
C ASN A 16 0.48 -12.37 -12.69
N ALA A 17 -0.12 -13.47 -13.16
CA ALA A 17 -0.08 -14.78 -12.49
C ALA A 17 1.26 -15.52 -12.66
N GLY A 18 2.06 -15.18 -13.66
CA GLY A 18 3.50 -15.39 -13.59
C GLY A 18 4.01 -14.24 -12.74
N LEU A 19 4.50 -14.54 -11.55
CA LEU A 19 5.47 -13.76 -10.84
C LEU A 19 6.37 -13.04 -11.87
N LEU A 20 5.93 -11.89 -12.37
CA LEU A 20 6.82 -10.87 -12.81
C LEU A 20 7.48 -10.40 -11.51
N SER A 21 8.40 -11.20 -11.04
CA SER A 21 9.58 -10.74 -10.40
C SER A 21 10.07 -9.61 -11.30
N PHE A 22 9.55 -8.39 -11.09
CA PHE A 22 10.31 -7.24 -11.51
C PHE A 22 11.66 -7.51 -10.91
N SER A 23 12.65 -7.69 -11.76
CA SER A 23 14.00 -7.91 -11.30
C SER A 23 14.26 -6.83 -10.25
N ALA A 24 14.71 -7.20 -9.07
CA ALA A 24 14.98 -6.27 -7.97
C ALA A 24 15.67 -4.95 -8.43
N PRO A 25 16.55 -4.96 -9.47
CA PRO A 25 17.10 -3.75 -10.08
C PRO A 25 16.04 -2.77 -10.61
N THR A 26 15.00 -3.23 -11.28
CA THR A 26 13.97 -2.36 -11.88
C THR A 26 13.13 -1.66 -10.82
N TYR A 27 12.72 -2.37 -9.76
CA TYR A 27 12.04 -1.76 -8.62
C TYR A 27 12.92 -0.72 -7.93
N MET A 28 14.18 -1.05 -7.67
CA MET A 28 15.12 -0.14 -7.01
C MET A 28 15.42 1.11 -7.85
N GLN A 29 15.49 0.98 -9.17
CA GLN A 29 15.69 2.13 -10.08
C GLN A 29 14.45 3.05 -10.07
N ALA A 30 13.24 2.48 -10.23
CA ALA A 30 12.00 3.22 -10.16
C ALA A 30 11.86 3.94 -8.81
N ARG A 31 12.11 3.23 -7.69
CA ARG A 31 12.08 3.80 -6.35
C ARG A 31 13.07 4.94 -6.18
N ARG A 32 14.32 4.79 -6.65
CA ARG A 32 15.35 5.84 -6.56
C ARG A 32 14.92 7.07 -7.34
N PHE A 33 14.45 6.90 -8.57
CA PHE A 33 14.01 8.01 -9.42
C PHE A 33 12.82 8.75 -8.79
N PHE A 34 11.71 8.04 -8.54
CA PHE A 34 10.51 8.66 -7.95
C PHE A 34 10.75 9.15 -6.53
N GLY A 35 11.55 8.43 -5.75
CA GLY A 35 11.91 8.84 -4.40
C GLY A 35 12.71 10.13 -4.37
N SER A 36 13.68 10.29 -5.26
CA SER A 36 14.46 11.53 -5.39
C SER A 36 13.58 12.69 -5.85
N LEU A 37 12.71 12.45 -6.82
CA LEU A 37 11.76 13.46 -7.32
C LEU A 37 10.82 13.94 -6.20
N VAL A 38 10.18 13.02 -5.48
CA VAL A 38 9.28 13.35 -4.36
C VAL A 38 10.02 14.12 -3.27
N ARG A 39 11.23 13.69 -2.90
CA ARG A 39 12.04 14.38 -1.89
C ARG A 39 12.42 15.79 -2.31
N ALA A 40 12.80 15.98 -3.58
CA ALA A 40 13.16 17.29 -4.12
C ALA A 40 11.95 18.24 -4.20
N MET A 41 10.82 17.75 -4.71
CA MET A 41 9.61 18.56 -4.90
C MET A 41 8.88 18.90 -3.60
N TYR A 42 8.83 17.98 -2.65
CA TYR A 42 7.94 18.08 -1.49
C TYR A 42 8.67 18.19 -0.14
N ARG A 43 10.01 18.28 -0.14
CA ARG A 43 10.80 18.30 1.11
C ARG A 43 10.34 17.20 2.06
N LEU A 44 10.27 15.96 1.55
CA LEU A 44 9.76 14.82 2.29
C LEU A 44 10.58 14.55 3.56
N GLU A 45 9.89 14.61 4.69
CA GLU A 45 10.42 14.25 6.01
C GLU A 45 9.95 12.83 6.34
N VAL A 46 10.90 11.98 6.74
CA VAL A 46 10.65 10.58 7.10
C VAL A 46 11.03 10.39 8.57
N ILE A 47 10.06 9.99 9.39
CA ILE A 47 10.22 9.85 10.84
C ILE A 47 9.93 8.40 11.24
N GLY A 48 10.79 7.81 12.08
CA GLY A 48 10.60 6.45 12.61
C GLY A 48 10.82 5.32 11.61
N ALA A 49 11.52 5.56 10.49
CA ALA A 49 11.87 4.50 9.54
C ALA A 49 12.78 3.41 10.13
N ASP A 50 13.53 3.74 11.16
CA ASP A 50 14.39 2.86 11.97
C ASP A 50 13.59 1.81 12.77
N ARG A 51 12.30 2.06 13.02
CA ARG A 51 11.39 1.12 13.70
C ARG A 51 10.93 -0.03 12.80
N LEU A 52 11.11 0.12 11.49
CA LEU A 52 10.67 -0.89 10.54
C LEU A 52 11.54 -2.15 10.60
N PRO A 53 10.94 -3.35 10.57
CA PRO A 53 11.70 -4.59 10.43
C PRO A 53 12.60 -4.54 9.20
N VAL A 54 13.89 -4.75 9.39
CA VAL A 54 14.89 -4.75 8.30
C VAL A 54 14.64 -5.91 7.33
N THR A 55 14.19 -7.05 7.85
CA THR A 55 13.88 -8.27 7.09
C THR A 55 12.55 -8.87 7.58
N GLY A 56 12.07 -9.89 6.87
CA GLY A 56 10.84 -10.59 7.23
C GLY A 56 9.56 -9.86 6.83
N PRO A 57 8.41 -10.49 7.03
CA PRO A 57 7.12 -9.94 6.62
C PRO A 57 6.71 -8.74 7.48
N MET A 58 6.00 -7.78 6.89
CA MET A 58 5.31 -6.72 7.62
C MET A 58 4.12 -6.20 6.83
N VAL A 59 3.05 -5.84 7.53
CA VAL A 59 1.88 -5.17 6.97
C VAL A 59 1.94 -3.69 7.34
N ILE A 60 2.05 -2.83 6.36
CA ILE A 60 2.09 -1.37 6.54
C ILE A 60 0.69 -0.83 6.28
N ALA A 61 0.17 -0.04 7.21
CA ALA A 61 -1.20 0.43 7.18
C ALA A 61 -1.28 1.96 7.37
N PRO A 62 -1.16 2.73 6.28
CA PRO A 62 -1.25 4.19 6.32
C PRO A 62 -2.70 4.70 6.22
N ASN A 63 -2.93 5.97 6.62
CA ASN A 63 -4.09 6.73 6.16
C ASN A 63 -4.03 6.93 4.63
N HIS A 64 -5.16 7.32 4.00
CA HIS A 64 -5.26 7.47 2.54
C HIS A 64 -6.01 8.74 2.15
N ASP A 65 -5.24 9.79 1.84
CA ASP A 65 -5.77 11.12 1.54
C ASP A 65 -5.50 11.56 0.08
N SER A 66 -4.61 10.84 -0.66
CA SER A 66 -4.22 11.19 -2.03
C SER A 66 -3.73 9.97 -2.83
N VAL A 67 -3.81 10.05 -4.16
CA VAL A 67 -3.15 9.08 -5.07
C VAL A 67 -1.62 9.08 -4.85
N LEU A 68 -1.06 10.21 -4.41
CA LEU A 68 0.36 10.36 -4.13
C LEU A 68 0.85 9.49 -2.95
N ASP A 69 -0.05 9.04 -2.07
CA ASP A 69 0.30 8.29 -0.86
C ASP A 69 1.13 7.03 -1.14
N GLY A 70 0.78 6.28 -2.19
CA GLY A 70 1.53 5.08 -2.57
C GLY A 70 2.95 5.40 -3.04
N ILE A 71 3.13 6.51 -3.76
CA ILE A 71 4.44 6.96 -4.26
C ILE A 71 5.30 7.45 -3.10
N VAL A 72 4.73 8.26 -2.19
CA VAL A 72 5.41 8.76 -0.99
C VAL A 72 5.84 7.61 -0.09
N LEU A 73 4.97 6.62 0.10
CA LEU A 73 5.26 5.44 0.89
C LEU A 73 6.42 4.62 0.27
N GLY A 74 6.37 4.37 -1.04
CA GLY A 74 7.45 3.68 -1.76
C GLY A 74 8.78 4.45 -1.75
N ALA A 75 8.73 5.79 -1.76
CA ALA A 75 9.92 6.64 -1.66
C ALA A 75 10.58 6.58 -0.27
N ALA A 76 9.80 6.38 0.79
CA ALA A 76 10.27 6.39 2.18
C ALA A 76 10.86 5.06 2.64
N ILE A 77 10.37 3.94 2.08
CA ILE A 77 10.76 2.60 2.53
C ILE A 77 11.93 2.08 1.68
N SER A 78 12.96 1.54 2.35
CA SER A 78 14.15 1.01 1.68
C SER A 78 13.95 -0.39 1.08
N ARG A 79 12.91 -1.11 1.52
CA ARG A 79 12.59 -2.48 1.11
C ARG A 79 11.59 -2.49 -0.05
N GLU A 80 11.55 -3.60 -0.78
CA GLU A 80 10.51 -3.85 -1.77
C GLU A 80 9.14 -3.91 -1.09
N LEU A 81 8.20 -3.14 -1.62
CA LEU A 81 6.86 -2.98 -1.06
C LEU A 81 5.82 -3.44 -2.09
N ARG A 82 4.92 -4.33 -1.67
CA ARG A 82 3.74 -4.70 -2.45
C ARG A 82 2.54 -3.92 -1.94
N PHE A 83 1.77 -3.30 -2.81
CA PHE A 83 0.55 -2.61 -2.43
C PHE A 83 -0.59 -2.81 -3.43
N LEU A 84 -1.82 -2.64 -2.96
CA LEU A 84 -3.00 -2.79 -3.79
C LEU A 84 -3.32 -1.48 -4.49
N GLY A 85 -3.43 -1.53 -5.81
CA GLY A 85 -3.89 -0.42 -6.64
C GLY A 85 -5.21 -0.75 -7.32
N LYS A 86 -6.04 0.26 -7.57
CA LYS A 86 -7.29 0.12 -8.31
C LYS A 86 -6.97 -0.28 -9.75
N ALA A 87 -7.56 -1.37 -10.27
CA ALA A 87 -7.24 -1.91 -11.60
C ALA A 87 -7.42 -0.87 -12.74
N GLU A 88 -8.35 0.06 -12.57
CA GLU A 88 -8.60 1.14 -13.53
C GLU A 88 -7.40 2.11 -13.68
N LEU A 89 -6.48 2.17 -12.71
CA LEU A 89 -5.28 2.98 -12.82
C LEU A 89 -4.33 2.49 -13.93
N TRP A 90 -4.41 1.20 -14.29
CA TRP A 90 -3.66 0.62 -15.43
C TRP A 90 -4.25 0.95 -16.80
N GLN A 91 -5.40 1.62 -16.88
CA GLN A 91 -5.93 2.15 -18.16
C GLN A 91 -4.99 3.24 -18.72
N SER A 92 -4.34 4.01 -17.85
CA SER A 92 -3.25 4.90 -18.25
C SER A 92 -1.95 4.11 -18.41
N ARG A 93 -1.39 4.06 -19.61
CA ARG A 93 -0.14 3.34 -19.92
C ARG A 93 1.03 3.83 -19.05
N LEU A 94 1.14 5.16 -18.86
CA LEU A 94 2.20 5.75 -18.03
C LEU A 94 2.01 5.40 -16.56
N LEU A 95 0.80 5.58 -16.04
CA LEU A 95 0.51 5.27 -14.64
C LEU A 95 0.64 3.77 -14.35
N GLY A 96 0.16 2.91 -15.26
CA GLY A 96 0.34 1.46 -15.16
C GLY A 96 1.82 1.07 -15.11
N TRP A 97 2.66 1.65 -15.98
CA TRP A 97 4.10 1.41 -15.97
C TRP A 97 4.76 1.85 -14.64
N VAL A 98 4.37 3.01 -14.08
CA VAL A 98 4.84 3.47 -12.76
C VAL A 98 4.40 2.51 -11.65
N LEU A 99 3.14 2.11 -11.65
CA LEU A 99 2.58 1.20 -10.64
C LEU A 99 3.23 -0.18 -10.70
N ASP A 100 3.47 -0.70 -11.90
CA ASP A 100 4.20 -1.95 -12.12
C ASP A 100 5.64 -1.85 -11.59
N GLY A 101 6.35 -0.76 -11.91
CA GLY A 101 7.69 -0.48 -11.40
C GLY A 101 7.75 -0.34 -9.87
N LEU A 102 6.67 0.09 -9.25
CA LEU A 102 6.54 0.19 -7.78
C LEU A 102 5.98 -1.09 -7.12
N GLY A 103 5.75 -2.18 -7.87
CA GLY A 103 5.28 -3.45 -7.32
C GLY A 103 3.81 -3.46 -6.89
N ALA A 104 2.98 -2.61 -7.48
CA ALA A 104 1.55 -2.57 -7.21
C ALA A 104 0.82 -3.79 -7.78
N ILE A 105 -0.21 -4.25 -7.08
CA ILE A 105 -1.10 -5.35 -7.48
C ILE A 105 -2.46 -4.77 -7.81
N GLY A 106 -2.91 -4.90 -9.07
CA GLY A 106 -4.23 -4.43 -9.49
C GLY A 106 -5.37 -5.22 -8.85
N ILE A 107 -6.37 -4.52 -8.33
CA ILE A 107 -7.59 -5.11 -7.77
C ILE A 107 -8.84 -4.50 -8.37
N LYS A 108 -9.86 -5.33 -8.63
CA LYS A 108 -11.23 -4.88 -8.90
C LYS A 108 -11.96 -4.69 -7.57
N ARG A 109 -12.36 -3.46 -7.25
CA ARG A 109 -13.12 -3.17 -6.02
C ARG A 109 -14.55 -3.73 -6.09
N GLY A 110 -15.10 -4.11 -4.94
CA GLY A 110 -16.49 -4.58 -4.83
C GLY A 110 -16.72 -6.08 -5.00
N CYS A 111 -15.77 -6.83 -5.52
CA CYS A 111 -15.93 -8.28 -5.76
C CYS A 111 -15.29 -9.18 -4.69
N GLY A 112 -14.95 -8.64 -3.50
CA GLY A 112 -14.27 -9.43 -2.45
C GLY A 112 -13.04 -10.15 -3.00
N ASP A 113 -12.10 -9.42 -3.57
CA ASP A 113 -11.01 -9.97 -4.40
C ASP A 113 -10.15 -10.98 -3.63
N HIS A 114 -10.59 -12.25 -3.66
CA HIS A 114 -9.88 -13.38 -3.06
C HIS A 114 -8.46 -13.51 -3.61
N LEU A 115 -8.29 -13.21 -4.90
CA LEU A 115 -7.00 -13.32 -5.58
C LEU A 115 -6.00 -12.28 -5.03
N ALA A 116 -6.44 -11.04 -4.84
CA ALA A 116 -5.60 -10.00 -4.25
C ALA A 116 -5.19 -10.36 -2.81
N ARG A 117 -6.13 -10.85 -1.99
CA ARG A 117 -5.81 -11.32 -0.62
C ARG A 117 -4.82 -12.48 -0.63
N THR A 118 -5.01 -13.45 -1.53
CA THR A 118 -4.09 -14.58 -1.68
C THR A 118 -2.69 -14.12 -2.09
N ARG A 119 -2.58 -13.21 -3.06
CA ARG A 119 -1.30 -12.65 -3.50
C ARG A 119 -0.57 -11.90 -2.38
N MET A 120 -1.31 -11.10 -1.60
CA MET A 120 -0.74 -10.38 -0.47
C MET A 120 -0.27 -11.32 0.64
N ARG A 121 -1.05 -12.39 0.91
CA ARG A 121 -0.65 -13.42 1.85
C ARG A 121 0.62 -14.12 1.41
N HIS A 122 0.70 -14.56 0.15
CA HIS A 122 1.91 -15.18 -0.40
C HIS A 122 3.12 -14.24 -0.34
N ALA A 123 2.94 -12.94 -0.61
CA ALA A 123 4.01 -11.97 -0.48
C ALA A 123 4.55 -11.90 0.97
N LEU A 124 3.66 -11.90 1.97
CA LEU A 124 4.05 -11.92 3.38
C LEU A 124 4.72 -13.26 3.75
N GLU A 125 4.19 -14.39 3.31
CA GLU A 125 4.77 -15.73 3.54
C GLU A 125 6.17 -15.83 2.90
N ALA A 126 6.42 -15.11 1.81
CA ALA A 126 7.75 -14.95 1.19
C ALA A 126 8.65 -13.91 1.88
N GLY A 127 8.23 -13.36 3.04
CA GLY A 127 9.01 -12.39 3.81
C GLY A 127 8.99 -10.97 3.26
N GLN A 128 8.08 -10.64 2.33
CA GLN A 128 7.97 -9.32 1.73
C GLN A 128 7.16 -8.35 2.61
N ALA A 129 7.37 -7.05 2.37
CA ALA A 129 6.54 -6.00 2.96
C ALA A 129 5.31 -5.74 2.08
N VAL A 130 4.17 -5.56 2.73
CA VAL A 130 2.87 -5.33 2.07
C VAL A 130 2.25 -4.06 2.64
N ALA A 131 1.75 -3.17 1.79
CA ALA A 131 0.98 -2.01 2.22
C ALA A 131 -0.50 -2.15 1.86
N ILE A 132 -1.35 -1.86 2.83
CA ILE A 132 -2.80 -1.82 2.66
C ILE A 132 -3.31 -0.52 3.26
N PHE A 133 -4.03 0.26 2.47
CA PHE A 133 -4.73 1.45 2.93
C PHE A 133 -6.07 1.04 3.56
N PRO A 134 -6.20 1.08 4.91
CA PRO A 134 -7.40 0.53 5.56
C PRO A 134 -8.68 1.31 5.22
N GLN A 135 -8.56 2.59 4.87
CA GLN A 135 -9.70 3.43 4.48
C GLN A 135 -10.29 3.04 3.11
N GLY A 136 -9.60 2.20 2.34
CA GLY A 136 -10.08 1.63 1.07
C GLY A 136 -10.30 2.62 -0.07
N ALA A 137 -10.55 3.88 0.20
CA ALA A 137 -10.73 4.95 -0.79
C ALA A 137 -10.11 6.26 -0.32
N ILE A 138 -9.66 7.08 -1.27
CA ILE A 138 -9.20 8.44 -1.03
C ILE A 138 -10.42 9.29 -0.66
N CYS A 139 -10.33 10.05 0.42
CA CYS A 139 -11.43 10.89 0.92
C CYS A 139 -12.74 10.14 1.15
N GLY A 140 -12.68 8.82 1.41
CA GLY A 140 -13.84 8.00 1.74
C GLY A 140 -14.40 8.31 3.14
N ASP A 141 -15.43 7.56 3.57
CA ASP A 141 -16.22 7.74 4.80
C ASP A 141 -15.43 7.59 6.12
N ARG A 142 -14.11 7.64 6.09
CA ARG A 142 -13.19 7.39 7.23
C ARG A 142 -13.43 6.05 7.93
N VAL A 143 -14.12 5.13 7.26
CA VAL A 143 -14.33 3.76 7.75
C VAL A 143 -13.05 2.97 7.57
N TRP A 144 -12.54 2.40 8.65
CA TRP A 144 -11.37 1.54 8.63
C TRP A 144 -11.78 0.10 8.38
N HIS A 145 -11.40 -0.43 7.21
CA HIS A 145 -11.68 -1.82 6.84
C HIS A 145 -10.69 -2.78 7.49
N ARG A 146 -11.18 -3.96 7.84
CA ARG A 146 -10.43 -5.01 8.55
C ARG A 146 -9.38 -5.75 7.72
N GLY A 147 -9.16 -5.38 6.45
CA GLY A 147 -8.28 -6.11 5.53
C GLY A 147 -6.84 -6.23 6.02
N ALA A 148 -6.24 -5.13 6.48
CA ALA A 148 -4.88 -5.12 7.02
C ALA A 148 -4.75 -5.96 8.28
N ALA A 149 -5.69 -5.81 9.22
CA ALA A 149 -5.73 -6.58 10.47
C ALA A 149 -5.91 -8.08 10.23
N ARG A 150 -6.81 -8.48 9.33
CA ARG A 150 -7.01 -9.87 8.96
C ARG A 150 -5.75 -10.50 8.38
N LEU A 151 -5.10 -9.78 7.47
CA LEU A 151 -3.88 -10.27 6.86
C LEU A 151 -2.76 -10.44 7.89
N ALA A 152 -2.61 -9.48 8.81
CA ALA A 152 -1.67 -9.58 9.91
C ALA A 152 -1.96 -10.78 10.84
N LEU A 153 -3.22 -11.01 11.19
CA LEU A 153 -3.63 -12.15 12.03
C LEU A 153 -3.31 -13.49 11.36
N VAL A 154 -3.70 -13.67 10.10
CA VAL A 154 -3.51 -14.95 9.39
C VAL A 154 -2.02 -15.27 9.17
N THR A 155 -1.19 -14.26 8.98
CA THR A 155 0.25 -14.45 8.69
C THR A 155 1.14 -14.33 9.91
N GLY A 156 0.68 -13.69 11.00
CA GLY A 156 1.52 -13.33 12.14
C GLY A 156 2.49 -12.17 11.84
N ALA A 157 2.34 -11.51 10.68
CA ALA A 157 3.17 -10.39 10.33
C ALA A 157 2.88 -9.17 11.23
N PRO A 158 3.91 -8.44 11.72
CA PRO A 158 3.71 -7.22 12.48
C PRO A 158 2.95 -6.19 11.65
N LEU A 159 2.01 -5.47 12.29
CA LEU A 159 1.20 -4.43 11.69
C LEU A 159 1.78 -3.06 12.04
N VAL A 160 2.23 -2.33 11.02
CA VAL A 160 2.92 -1.05 11.18
C VAL A 160 1.94 0.09 10.91
N PRO A 161 1.58 0.89 11.93
CA PRO A 161 0.80 2.10 11.74
C PRO A 161 1.65 3.18 11.07
N VAL A 162 1.09 3.87 10.08
CA VAL A 162 1.78 4.94 9.37
C VAL A 162 0.87 6.15 9.19
N ARG A 163 1.41 7.34 9.42
CA ARG A 163 0.73 8.60 9.14
C ARG A 163 1.38 9.33 7.98
N LEU A 164 0.59 9.63 6.96
CA LEU A 164 0.94 10.48 5.84
C LEU A 164 0.32 11.87 6.07
N VAL A 165 1.13 12.92 5.96
CA VAL A 165 0.70 14.29 6.20
C VAL A 165 1.05 15.17 5.01
N GLY A 166 0.07 15.95 4.55
CA GLY A 166 0.24 16.93 3.47
C GLY A 166 -0.10 16.44 2.08
N THR A 167 -0.27 15.14 1.86
CA THR A 167 -0.51 14.54 0.53
C THR A 167 -1.81 15.01 -0.11
N ALA A 168 -2.88 15.23 0.66
CA ALA A 168 -4.13 15.81 0.17
C ALA A 168 -3.96 17.23 -0.41
N ARG A 169 -2.99 18.01 0.11
CA ARG A 169 -2.68 19.35 -0.39
C ARG A 169 -1.69 19.33 -1.54
N ALA A 170 -0.92 18.25 -1.68
CA ALA A 170 0.05 18.08 -2.77
C ALA A 170 -0.64 17.72 -4.08
N LEU A 171 -1.61 16.82 -4.04
CA LEU A 171 -2.36 16.40 -5.21
C LEU A 171 -3.81 16.13 -4.80
N SER A 172 -4.69 17.05 -5.12
CA SER A 172 -6.14 16.92 -5.05
C SER A 172 -6.73 16.89 -6.45
N ARG A 173 -8.05 16.69 -6.54
CA ARG A 173 -8.76 16.60 -7.81
C ARG A 173 -8.60 17.87 -8.68
N ASP A 174 -8.49 19.04 -8.02
CA ASP A 174 -8.56 20.35 -8.69
C ASP A 174 -7.28 21.20 -8.49
N ARG A 175 -6.31 20.69 -7.76
CA ARG A 175 -5.13 21.49 -7.40
C ARG A 175 -3.88 20.63 -7.25
N ILE A 176 -2.78 21.09 -7.84
CA ILE A 176 -1.41 20.63 -7.57
C ILE A 176 -0.74 21.67 -6.68
N GLY A 177 -0.19 21.24 -5.55
CA GLY A 177 0.55 22.07 -4.62
C GLY A 177 1.88 21.42 -4.25
N PHE A 178 2.76 22.18 -3.62
CA PHE A 178 4.08 21.72 -3.17
C PHE A 178 4.24 21.90 -1.65
N PRO A 179 3.34 21.35 -0.81
CA PRO A 179 3.47 21.41 0.62
C PRO A 179 4.66 20.55 1.07
N ARG A 180 5.14 20.82 2.29
CA ARG A 180 6.03 19.85 2.96
C ARG A 180 5.25 18.59 3.27
N LEU A 181 5.78 17.43 2.86
CA LEU A 181 5.21 16.12 3.16
C LEU A 181 5.94 15.51 4.36
N ARG A 182 5.19 14.81 5.19
CA ARG A 182 5.74 14.01 6.28
C ARG A 182 5.18 12.60 6.20
N ILE A 183 6.03 11.62 6.46
CA ILE A 183 5.65 10.23 6.70
C ILE A 183 6.19 9.80 8.06
N ILE A 184 5.30 9.32 8.92
CA ILE A 184 5.61 8.96 10.29
C ILE A 184 5.27 7.49 10.48
N PHE A 185 6.29 6.68 10.76
CA PHE A 185 6.14 5.27 11.09
C PHE A 185 6.00 5.13 12.61
N GLY A 186 4.92 4.50 13.06
CA GLY A 186 4.72 4.16 14.45
C GLY A 186 5.41 2.83 14.83
N GLU A 187 5.31 2.49 16.11
CA GLU A 187 5.82 1.20 16.62
C GLU A 187 5.04 0.03 15.99
N PRO A 188 5.72 -0.99 15.46
CA PRO A 188 5.07 -2.17 14.92
C PRO A 188 4.23 -2.89 15.99
N ILE A 189 2.96 -3.06 15.72
CA ILE A 189 2.05 -3.85 16.55
C ILE A 189 2.37 -5.32 16.32
N LYS A 190 2.92 -6.00 17.33
CA LYS A 190 3.14 -7.44 17.27
C LYS A 190 1.80 -8.17 17.24
N VAL A 191 1.66 -9.11 16.32
CA VAL A 191 0.44 -9.88 16.09
C VAL A 191 0.80 -11.36 16.19
N ALA A 192 0.13 -12.09 17.09
CA ALA A 192 0.24 -13.53 17.11
C ALA A 192 -0.56 -14.11 15.94
N ARG A 193 0.02 -15.10 15.25
CA ARG A 193 -0.70 -15.81 14.20
C ARG A 193 -1.94 -16.51 14.78
N ALA A 194 -3.09 -16.24 14.20
CA ALA A 194 -4.37 -16.80 14.63
C ALA A 194 -5.26 -17.10 13.41
N GLN A 195 -6.31 -17.87 13.64
CA GLN A 195 -7.37 -18.01 12.64
C GLN A 195 -8.08 -16.66 12.44
N GLU A 196 -8.69 -16.50 11.27
CA GLU A 196 -9.40 -15.26 10.93
C GLU A 196 -10.71 -15.15 11.75
N GLU A 197 -10.61 -14.51 12.92
CA GLU A 197 -11.77 -14.21 13.76
C GLU A 197 -12.25 -12.76 13.52
N PRO A 198 -13.53 -12.55 13.19
CA PRO A 198 -14.06 -11.21 12.93
C PRO A 198 -13.88 -10.23 14.10
N VAL A 199 -14.04 -10.71 15.33
CA VAL A 199 -13.91 -9.89 16.55
C VAL A 199 -12.46 -9.47 16.78
N ALA A 200 -11.51 -10.39 16.63
CA ALA A 200 -10.08 -10.09 16.76
C ALA A 200 -9.62 -9.09 15.70
N ALA A 201 -10.09 -9.26 14.44
CA ALA A 201 -9.79 -8.35 13.36
C ALA A 201 -10.37 -6.94 13.61
N THR A 202 -11.56 -6.83 14.19
CA THR A 202 -12.15 -5.53 14.53
C THR A 202 -11.34 -4.83 15.62
N LYS A 203 -11.04 -5.51 16.72
CA LYS A 203 -10.21 -4.95 17.81
C LYS A 203 -8.83 -4.51 17.32
N LEU A 204 -8.19 -5.32 16.48
CA LEU A 204 -6.88 -4.96 15.90
C LEU A 204 -6.98 -3.76 14.95
N THR A 205 -8.08 -3.63 14.20
CA THR A 205 -8.33 -2.47 13.34
C THR A 205 -8.53 -1.19 14.14
N GLU A 206 -9.27 -1.24 15.25
CA GLU A 206 -9.46 -0.11 16.15
C GLU A 206 -8.13 0.32 16.81
N ARG A 207 -7.33 -0.65 17.27
CA ARG A 207 -5.99 -0.40 17.79
C ARG A 207 -5.07 0.24 16.74
N LEU A 208 -5.11 -0.25 15.50
CA LEU A 208 -4.35 0.32 14.38
C LEU A 208 -4.78 1.77 14.13
N ARG A 209 -6.10 2.01 14.06
CA ARG A 209 -6.65 3.35 13.85
C ARG A 209 -6.16 4.33 14.91
N ALA A 210 -6.32 3.99 16.18
CA ALA A 210 -5.86 4.81 17.30
C ALA A 210 -4.35 5.10 17.21
N ALA A 211 -3.55 4.07 16.85
CA ALA A 211 -2.12 4.23 16.66
C ALA A 211 -1.78 5.19 15.52
N VAL A 212 -2.46 5.12 14.36
CA VAL A 212 -2.24 6.06 13.24
C VAL A 212 -2.70 7.48 13.59
N GLU A 213 -3.82 7.63 14.28
CA GLU A 213 -4.35 8.93 14.71
C GLU A 213 -3.45 9.62 15.75
N SER A 214 -2.73 8.84 16.57
CA SER A 214 -1.78 9.37 17.57
C SER A 214 -0.44 9.82 16.98
N LEU A 215 -0.13 9.48 15.73
CA LEU A 215 1.07 9.93 15.04
C LEU A 215 0.84 11.36 14.50
N ALA A 216 1.26 12.36 15.23
CA ALA A 216 1.08 13.77 14.89
C ALA A 216 2.39 14.42 14.41
#